data_38f9f2244759d972424d83d6841cb33f
#
_entry.id   38f9f2244759d972424d83d6841cb33f
#
_cell.length_a   1.000
_cell.length_b   1.000
_cell.length_c   1.000
_cell.angle_alpha   90.00
_cell.angle_beta   90.00
_cell.angle_gamma   90.00
#
_symmetry.space_group_name_H-M   'P 1'
#
loop_
_entity.id
_entity.type
_entity.pdbx_description
1 polymer ?
#
loop_
_entity_poly.entity_id
_entity_poly.type
_entity_poly.pdbx_seq_one_letter_code
_entity_poly.pdbx_strand_id
1 'polypeptide(L)'
;MTRKRRNDRNQVIYLLTCEATGERYVGLTVARTRAYKRSMNIRFDAHIRNATVYCKNTLLYRAMRTHGPESFSKEILEVVRGKAAAHKRELEIARDLGAELNMEGLGRKTNSVAA
;
A
#
# COMPACT_ATOMS: atom_id res chain seq x y z
N MET A 1 -34.78 4.68 5.62
CA MET A 1 -33.76 3.83 6.18
C MET A 1 -32.35 4.44 6.04
N THR A 2 -31.52 4.07 6.88
CA THR A 2 -30.23 4.71 6.98
C THR A 2 -29.24 4.11 6.00
N ARG A 3 -28.53 4.99 5.32
CA ARG A 3 -27.50 4.56 4.43
C ARG A 3 -26.32 4.01 5.22
N LYS A 4 -25.82 2.88 4.78
CA LYS A 4 -24.69 2.28 5.40
C LYS A 4 -23.44 3.10 5.14
N ARG A 5 -22.59 3.19 6.14
CA ARG A 5 -21.35 3.91 6.00
C ARG A 5 -20.38 3.17 5.12
N ARG A 6 -19.59 3.91 4.38
CA ARG A 6 -18.58 3.32 3.51
C ARG A 6 -17.48 2.63 4.27
N ASN A 7 -17.29 2.98 5.52
CA ASN A 7 -16.18 2.44 6.30
C ASN A 7 -16.39 1.01 6.76
N ASP A 8 -17.52 0.39 6.43
CA ASP A 8 -17.69 -1.01 6.77
C ASP A 8 -17.47 -1.94 5.60
N ARG A 9 -16.89 -1.44 4.51
CA ARG A 9 -16.56 -2.27 3.38
C ARG A 9 -15.34 -3.12 3.67
N ASN A 10 -15.20 -4.20 2.90
CA ASN A 10 -14.00 -5.00 2.96
C ASN A 10 -12.83 -4.21 2.38
N GLN A 11 -11.70 -4.34 3.03
CA GLN A 11 -10.48 -3.68 2.60
C GLN A 11 -9.45 -4.74 2.30
N VAL A 12 -8.68 -4.53 1.23
CA VAL A 12 -7.63 -5.45 0.83
C VAL A 12 -6.30 -4.89 1.28
N ILE A 13 -5.57 -5.67 2.07
CA ILE A 13 -4.21 -5.32 2.45
C ILE A 13 -3.30 -6.11 1.53
N TYR A 14 -2.42 -5.40 0.84
CA TYR A 14 -1.58 -6.02 -0.17
C TYR A 14 -0.12 -5.70 0.07
N LEU A 15 0.73 -6.53 -0.51
CA LEU A 15 2.18 -6.38 -0.40
C LEU A 15 2.76 -6.17 -1.79
N LEU A 16 3.55 -5.14 -1.92
CA LEU A 16 4.35 -4.91 -3.12
C LEU A 16 5.80 -5.14 -2.75
N THR A 17 6.49 -5.93 -3.55
CA THR A 17 7.90 -6.19 -3.32
C THR A 17 8.69 -5.78 -4.54
N CYS A 18 9.69 -4.91 -4.34
CA CYS A 18 10.58 -4.54 -5.42
C CYS A 18 11.60 -5.66 -5.59
N GLU A 19 11.49 -6.39 -6.68
CA GLU A 19 12.35 -7.56 -6.88
C GLU A 19 13.81 -7.17 -7.03
N ALA A 20 14.06 -5.95 -7.48
CA ALA A 20 15.43 -5.50 -7.67
C ALA A 20 16.16 -5.24 -6.35
N THR A 21 15.45 -4.84 -5.31
CA THR A 21 16.07 -4.45 -4.05
C THR A 21 15.60 -5.26 -2.86
N GLY A 22 14.46 -5.93 -3.00
CA GLY A 22 13.85 -6.63 -1.87
C GLY A 22 13.02 -5.73 -0.97
N GLU A 23 12.98 -4.44 -1.27
CA GLU A 23 12.19 -3.51 -0.45
C GLU A 23 10.70 -3.77 -0.63
N ARG A 24 9.94 -3.56 0.44
CA ARG A 24 8.53 -3.93 0.47
C ARG A 24 7.66 -2.76 0.87
N TYR A 25 6.44 -2.80 0.39
CA TYR A 25 5.43 -1.79 0.71
C TYR A 25 4.11 -2.49 1.01
N VAL A 26 3.51 -2.17 2.13
CA VAL A 26 2.20 -2.69 2.51
C VAL A 26 1.18 -1.59 2.26
N GLY A 27 0.16 -1.90 1.49
CA GLY A 27 -0.85 -0.91 1.14
C GLY A 27 -2.25 -1.40 1.43
N LEU A 28 -3.20 -0.51 1.26
CA LEU A 28 -4.59 -0.75 1.59
C LEU A 28 -5.47 -0.18 0.48
N THR A 29 -6.46 -0.95 0.07
CA THR A 29 -7.45 -0.44 -0.87
C THR A 29 -8.80 -1.06 -0.57
N VAL A 30 -9.86 -0.33 -0.90
CA VAL A 30 -11.20 -0.82 -0.69
C VAL A 30 -11.52 -1.88 -1.74
N ALA A 31 -12.20 -2.94 -1.32
CA ALA A 31 -12.68 -3.97 -2.22
C ALA A 31 -14.09 -3.61 -2.66
N ARG A 32 -14.27 -3.36 -3.93
CA ARG A 32 -15.59 -2.97 -4.43
C ARG A 32 -16.55 -4.13 -4.49
N THR A 33 -16.01 -5.31 -4.73
CA THR A 33 -16.77 -6.54 -4.77
C THR A 33 -15.89 -7.61 -4.18
N ARG A 34 -16.15 -8.87 -4.50
CA ARG A 34 -15.28 -9.95 -4.06
C ARG A 34 -14.08 -10.13 -4.97
N ALA A 35 -13.93 -9.26 -5.94
CA ALA A 35 -12.78 -9.32 -6.85
C ALA A 35 -11.60 -8.63 -6.19
N TYR A 36 -11.06 -9.27 -5.17
CA TYR A 36 -9.98 -8.64 -4.38
C TYR A 36 -8.73 -8.43 -5.18
N LYS A 37 -8.38 -9.38 -6.01
CA LYS A 37 -7.19 -9.25 -6.83
C LYS A 37 -7.32 -8.12 -7.82
N ARG A 38 -8.50 -7.96 -8.38
CA ARG A 38 -8.75 -6.86 -9.30
C ARG A 38 -8.63 -5.52 -8.59
N SER A 39 -9.16 -5.44 -7.37
CA SER A 39 -9.07 -4.21 -6.59
C SER A 39 -7.61 -3.85 -6.33
N MET A 40 -6.80 -4.84 -6.01
CA MET A 40 -5.37 -4.62 -5.81
C MET A 40 -4.70 -4.14 -7.10
N ASN A 41 -5.04 -4.73 -8.23
CA ASN A 41 -4.43 -4.37 -9.50
C ASN A 41 -4.81 -2.95 -9.91
N ILE A 42 -6.05 -2.56 -9.67
CA ILE A 42 -6.49 -1.20 -9.96
C ILE A 42 -5.70 -0.21 -9.11
N ARG A 43 -5.49 -0.53 -7.85
CA ARG A 43 -4.73 0.34 -6.96
C ARG A 43 -3.27 0.41 -7.40
N PHE A 44 -2.73 -0.72 -7.84
CA PHE A 44 -1.36 -0.74 -8.32
C PHE A 44 -1.20 0.15 -9.55
N ASP A 45 -2.16 0.11 -10.45
CA ASP A 45 -2.13 0.99 -11.63
C ASP A 45 -2.17 2.46 -11.21
N ALA A 46 -2.92 2.77 -10.16
CA ALA A 46 -2.96 4.13 -9.66
C ALA A 46 -1.60 4.54 -9.09
N HIS A 47 -0.92 3.61 -8.42
CA HIS A 47 0.43 3.88 -7.93
C HIS A 47 1.38 4.18 -9.08
N ILE A 48 1.27 3.41 -10.16
CA ILE A 48 2.12 3.65 -11.32
C ILE A 48 1.91 5.05 -11.87
N ARG A 49 0.66 5.45 -11.99
CA ARG A 49 0.35 6.80 -12.49
C ARG A 49 0.89 7.87 -11.55
N ASN A 50 0.75 7.66 -10.26
CA ASN A 50 1.29 8.62 -9.29
C ASN A 50 2.79 8.76 -9.41
N ALA A 51 3.47 7.67 -9.72
CA ALA A 51 4.92 7.69 -9.85
C ALA A 51 5.37 8.32 -11.16
N THR A 52 4.69 8.00 -12.26
CA THR A 52 5.20 8.35 -13.57
C THR A 52 4.54 9.57 -14.20
N VAL A 53 3.24 9.75 -13.96
CA VAL A 53 2.53 10.88 -14.57
C VAL A 53 2.51 12.07 -13.63
N TYR A 54 2.16 11.83 -12.37
CA TYR A 54 2.06 12.91 -11.39
C TYR A 54 3.35 13.13 -10.64
N CYS A 55 4.31 12.25 -10.81
CA CYS A 55 5.65 12.38 -10.25
C CYS A 55 5.65 12.66 -8.76
N LYS A 56 4.74 12.00 -8.04
CA LYS A 56 4.73 12.12 -6.59
C LYS A 56 6.00 11.53 -6.02
N ASN A 57 6.40 12.02 -4.88
CA ASN A 57 7.75 11.77 -4.40
C ASN A 57 7.78 11.02 -3.07
N THR A 58 7.08 9.90 -2.98
CA THR A 58 7.20 9.02 -1.83
C THR A 58 8.28 7.98 -2.12
N LEU A 59 8.64 7.24 -1.08
CA LEU A 59 9.64 6.18 -1.24
C LEU A 59 9.21 5.16 -2.28
N LEU A 60 7.94 4.76 -2.21
CA LEU A 60 7.41 3.80 -3.17
C LEU A 60 7.51 4.32 -4.60
N TYR A 61 7.10 5.57 -4.80
CA TYR A 61 7.05 6.11 -6.16
C TYR A 61 8.44 6.35 -6.72
N ARG A 62 9.39 6.72 -5.87
CA ARG A 62 10.77 6.85 -6.32
C ARG A 62 11.34 5.49 -6.72
N ALA A 63 11.01 4.45 -5.95
CA ALA A 63 11.47 3.11 -6.29
C ALA A 63 10.86 2.66 -7.62
N MET A 64 9.59 2.99 -7.84
CA MET A 64 8.95 2.64 -9.11
C MET A 64 9.60 3.32 -10.29
N ARG A 65 10.01 4.58 -10.13
CA ARG A 65 10.68 5.28 -11.21
C ARG A 65 12.08 4.74 -11.46
N THR A 66 12.76 4.37 -10.39
CA THR A 66 14.14 3.90 -10.48
C THR A 66 14.24 2.50 -11.09
N HIS A 67 13.37 1.60 -10.63
CA HIS A 67 13.47 0.19 -11.00
C HIS A 67 12.43 -0.28 -11.98
N GLY A 68 11.42 0.55 -12.24
CA GLY A 68 10.32 0.21 -13.14
C GLY A 68 9.21 -0.52 -12.42
N PRO A 69 7.95 -0.21 -12.77
CA PRO A 69 6.82 -0.89 -12.13
C PRO A 69 6.83 -2.40 -12.34
N GLU A 70 7.41 -2.84 -13.43
CA GLU A 70 7.47 -4.26 -13.74
C GLU A 70 8.39 -5.01 -12.79
N SER A 71 9.21 -4.31 -12.03
CA SER A 71 10.08 -4.94 -11.04
C SER A 71 9.35 -5.27 -9.75
N PHE A 72 8.07 -4.92 -9.66
CA PHE A 72 7.31 -5.11 -8.42
C PHE A 72 6.39 -6.31 -8.54
N SER A 73 6.43 -7.18 -7.54
CA SER A 73 5.45 -8.26 -7.41
C SER A 73 4.34 -7.80 -6.48
N LYS A 74 3.17 -8.41 -6.64
CA LYS A 74 1.97 -8.02 -5.89
C LYS A 74 1.37 -9.25 -5.24
N GLU A 75 0.92 -9.08 -4.02
CA GLU A 75 0.34 -10.19 -3.27
C GLU A 75 -0.71 -9.65 -2.31
N ILE A 76 -1.84 -10.35 -2.20
CA ILE A 76 -2.84 -10.02 -1.20
C ILE A 76 -2.46 -10.70 0.10
N LEU A 77 -2.36 -9.92 1.16
CA LEU A 77 -2.00 -10.48 2.46
C LEU A 77 -3.24 -10.82 3.28
N GLU A 78 -4.23 -9.93 3.26
CA GLU A 78 -5.36 -10.08 4.16
C GLU A 78 -6.52 -9.23 3.68
N VAL A 79 -7.74 -9.67 3.98
CA VAL A 79 -8.93 -8.88 3.71
C VAL A 79 -9.57 -8.60 5.06
N VAL A 80 -9.76 -7.32 5.38
CA VAL A 80 -10.27 -6.92 6.68
C VAL A 80 -11.50 -6.05 6.47
N ARG A 81 -12.53 -6.33 7.21
CA ARG A 81 -13.76 -5.55 7.10
C ARG A 81 -13.66 -4.29 7.96
N GLY A 82 -14.02 -3.16 7.37
CA GLY A 82 -14.00 -1.89 8.08
C GLY A 82 -12.71 -1.14 7.90
N LYS A 83 -12.84 0.14 7.56
CA LYS A 83 -11.67 0.95 7.23
C LYS A 83 -10.73 1.13 8.42
N ALA A 84 -11.28 1.40 9.60
CA ALA A 84 -10.45 1.65 10.77
C ALA A 84 -9.67 0.42 11.18
N ALA A 85 -10.36 -0.73 11.21
CA ALA A 85 -9.70 -1.99 11.57
C ALA A 85 -8.65 -2.35 10.55
N ALA A 86 -8.95 -2.12 9.27
CA ALA A 86 -8.01 -2.46 8.20
C ALA A 86 -6.78 -1.57 8.27
N HIS A 87 -6.96 -0.29 8.54
CA HIS A 87 -5.84 0.64 8.64
C HIS A 87 -4.91 0.24 9.78
N LYS A 88 -5.51 -0.11 10.92
CA LYS A 88 -4.71 -0.56 12.06
C LYS A 88 -3.92 -1.81 11.71
N ARG A 89 -4.59 -2.75 11.04
CA ARG A 89 -3.94 -4.00 10.65
C ARG A 89 -2.83 -3.76 9.64
N GLU A 90 -3.06 -2.84 8.71
CA GLU A 90 -2.04 -2.49 7.74
C GLU A 90 -0.77 -2.00 8.42
N LEU A 91 -0.92 -1.13 9.41
CA LEU A 91 0.23 -0.61 10.13
C LEU A 91 0.96 -1.70 10.90
N GLU A 92 0.21 -2.62 11.50
CA GLU A 92 0.81 -3.73 12.21
C GLU A 92 1.65 -4.61 11.28
N ILE A 93 1.07 -4.94 10.12
CA ILE A 93 1.76 -5.78 9.16
C ILE A 93 3.00 -5.08 8.61
N ALA A 94 2.86 -3.82 8.28
CA ALA A 94 3.99 -3.06 7.74
C ALA A 94 5.14 -3.04 8.73
N ARG A 95 4.81 -2.86 10.00
CA ARG A 95 5.82 -2.84 11.05
C ARG A 95 6.46 -4.21 11.23
N ASP A 96 5.63 -5.25 11.25
CA ASP A 96 6.13 -6.62 11.44
C ASP A 96 7.03 -7.05 10.31
N LEU A 97 6.71 -6.65 9.09
CA LEU A 97 7.51 -7.00 7.93
C LEU A 97 8.72 -6.10 7.74
N GLY A 98 8.75 -4.99 8.46
CA GLY A 98 9.80 -4.01 8.24
C GLY A 98 9.73 -3.44 6.85
N ALA A 99 8.53 -3.10 6.39
CA ALA A 99 8.31 -2.63 5.03
C ALA A 99 9.00 -1.28 4.81
N GLU A 100 10.13 -1.31 4.16
CA GLU A 100 10.97 -0.12 4.00
C GLU A 100 10.27 1.00 3.26
N LEU A 101 9.47 0.65 2.28
CA LEU A 101 8.82 1.67 1.47
C LEU A 101 7.65 2.33 2.19
N ASN A 102 7.31 1.85 3.37
CA ASN A 102 6.32 2.51 4.24
C ASN A 102 6.96 3.46 5.24
N MET A 103 8.28 3.54 5.26
CA MET A 103 8.98 4.27 6.31
C MET A 103 8.60 5.74 6.39
N GLU A 104 8.27 6.35 5.27
CA GLU A 104 7.87 7.75 5.30
C GLU A 104 6.68 7.98 6.21
N GLY A 105 5.69 7.08 6.13
CA GLY A 105 4.52 7.20 6.96
C GLY A 105 4.75 6.76 8.39
N LEU A 106 5.59 5.74 8.56
CA LEU A 106 5.79 5.14 9.87
C LEU A 106 6.92 5.79 10.64
N GLY A 107 7.99 6.14 9.94
CA GLY A 107 9.20 6.59 10.57
C GLY A 107 9.56 8.03 10.35
N ARG A 108 8.65 8.80 9.84
CA ARG A 108 8.95 10.17 9.50
C ARG A 108 9.62 10.94 10.63
N LYS A 109 9.03 10.88 11.81
CA LYS A 109 9.58 11.61 12.94
C LYS A 109 10.93 11.07 13.35
N THR A 110 11.03 9.77 13.33
CA THR A 110 12.27 9.11 13.67
C THR A 110 13.35 9.51 12.70
N ASN A 111 13.01 9.57 11.44
CA ASN A 111 13.99 9.95 10.44
C ASN A 111 14.51 11.34 10.67
N SER A 112 13.64 12.23 11.07
CA SER A 112 14.08 13.57 11.37
C SER A 112 15.11 13.57 12.47
N VAL A 113 14.86 12.75 13.45
CA VAL A 113 15.78 12.66 14.58
C VAL A 113 17.10 12.06 14.12
N ALA A 114 17.01 11.04 13.31
CA ALA A 114 18.21 10.36 12.85
C ALA A 114 19.09 11.30 12.06
N ALA A 115 18.48 12.20 11.37
CA ALA A 115 19.26 13.17 10.64
C ALA A 115 19.98 14.08 11.59
#